data_c59679b21b900de6a6ac3a8be0a2b913
#
_entry.id   c59679b21b900de6a6ac3a8be0a2b913
#
_cell.length_a   1.000
_cell.length_b   1.000
_cell.length_c   1.000
_cell.angle_alpha   90.00
_cell.angle_beta   90.00
_cell.angle_gamma   90.00
#
_symmetry.space_group_name_H-M   'P 1'
#
loop_
_entity.id
_entity.type
_entity.pdbx_description
1 polymer ?
#
loop_
_entity_poly.entity_id
_entity_poly.type
_entity_poly.pdbx_seq_one_letter_code
_entity_poly.pdbx_strand_id
1 'polypeptide(L)'
;KLNAPPGLAPEELTLFTRQILRQKYVDADIGITGVNFLLADIGAVAVTENEGNARLCTSFPKTHIAITGIEKILPSVNDLALFWPLLATHGSGQHITVYNTIFSGARKENEIDGPEDMYVILLDNGRTNILADVTARESMFCIRCGACLNVCPVFKNIGGHTYKATYGGPIGSVITPYLSGLKSYKHLSYASSLCGACTQVCPVHINLHELLLYNRNKSVKAHCGSRSEKIGWLLWKKACLSRAMMNMTNGRIKNFMIKLLFRKSWGDNRSLPDFAPKTFNELWKATEQ
;
A
#
# COMPACT_ATOMS: atom_id res chain seq x y z
N LYS A 1 -7.27 -25.37 -6.25
CA LYS A 1 -8.65 -25.07 -5.78
C LYS A 1 -9.70 -25.49 -6.80
N LEU A 2 -9.42 -25.42 -8.10
CA LEU A 2 -10.34 -25.81 -9.16
C LEU A 2 -10.05 -27.22 -9.73
N ASN A 3 -9.10 -27.96 -9.14
CA ASN A 3 -8.68 -29.30 -9.57
C ASN A 3 -8.32 -29.35 -11.06
N ALA A 4 -7.65 -28.34 -11.57
CA ALA A 4 -7.18 -28.33 -12.95
C ALA A 4 -6.20 -29.49 -13.20
N PRO A 5 -6.27 -30.16 -14.38
CA PRO A 5 -5.28 -31.16 -14.79
C PRO A 5 -3.86 -30.58 -14.74
N PRO A 6 -2.86 -31.37 -14.33
CA PRO A 6 -1.48 -30.92 -14.35
C PRO A 6 -0.97 -30.79 -15.80
N GLY A 7 -0.08 -29.82 -16.04
CA GLY A 7 0.63 -29.66 -17.31
C GLY A 7 -0.12 -28.88 -18.40
N LEU A 8 -1.23 -28.21 -18.08
CA LEU A 8 -1.91 -27.32 -19.01
C LEU A 8 -1.05 -26.09 -19.34
N ALA A 9 -1.05 -25.69 -20.61
CA ALA A 9 -0.51 -24.39 -21.04
C ALA A 9 -1.31 -23.23 -20.42
N PRO A 10 -0.74 -22.01 -20.30
CA PRO A 10 -1.43 -20.85 -19.70
C PRO A 10 -2.79 -20.56 -20.33
N GLU A 11 -2.91 -20.68 -21.65
CA GLU A 11 -4.14 -20.46 -22.42
C GLU A 11 -5.20 -21.51 -22.08
N GLU A 12 -4.80 -22.80 -22.03
CA GLU A 12 -5.69 -23.92 -21.67
C GLU A 12 -6.18 -23.81 -20.22
N LEU A 13 -5.29 -23.41 -19.29
CA LEU A 13 -5.64 -23.17 -17.90
C LEU A 13 -6.65 -22.02 -17.77
N THR A 14 -6.48 -20.97 -18.55
CA THR A 14 -7.39 -19.82 -18.60
C THR A 14 -8.76 -20.25 -19.12
N LEU A 15 -8.80 -21.05 -20.19
CA LEU A 15 -10.04 -21.55 -20.77
C LEU A 15 -10.77 -22.50 -19.78
N PHE A 16 -10.03 -23.40 -19.15
CA PHE A 16 -10.57 -24.30 -18.12
C PHE A 16 -11.20 -23.50 -16.95
N THR A 17 -10.47 -22.50 -16.45
CA THR A 17 -10.96 -21.63 -15.38
C THR A 17 -12.21 -20.85 -15.80
N ARG A 18 -12.21 -20.31 -17.02
CA ARG A 18 -13.35 -19.58 -17.61
C ARG A 18 -14.63 -20.44 -17.64
N GLN A 19 -14.53 -21.69 -18.08
CA GLN A 19 -15.69 -22.58 -18.17
C GLN A 19 -16.32 -22.83 -16.80
N ILE A 20 -15.50 -23.09 -15.77
CA ILE A 20 -15.98 -23.32 -14.40
C ILE A 20 -16.56 -22.04 -13.80
N LEU A 21 -15.86 -20.92 -13.91
CA LEU A 21 -16.29 -19.67 -13.25
C LEU A 21 -17.51 -19.06 -13.94
N ARG A 22 -17.66 -19.22 -15.25
CA ARG A 22 -18.83 -18.69 -15.98
C ARG A 22 -20.13 -19.18 -15.38
N GLN A 23 -20.24 -20.49 -15.12
CA GLN A 23 -21.45 -21.04 -14.51
C GLN A 23 -21.71 -20.45 -13.12
N LYS A 24 -20.66 -20.27 -12.31
CA LYS A 24 -20.79 -19.63 -10.98
C LYS A 24 -21.28 -18.19 -11.05
N TYR A 25 -20.89 -17.44 -12.08
CA TYR A 25 -21.42 -16.08 -12.27
C TYR A 25 -22.90 -16.09 -12.67
N VAL A 26 -23.28 -17.03 -13.53
CA VAL A 26 -24.69 -17.17 -13.98
C VAL A 26 -25.61 -17.59 -12.83
N ASP A 27 -25.14 -18.48 -11.96
CA ASP A 27 -25.92 -19.03 -10.84
C ASP A 27 -25.89 -18.12 -9.58
N ALA A 28 -25.15 -17.02 -9.60
CA ALA A 28 -25.03 -16.14 -8.44
C ALA A 28 -26.27 -15.25 -8.28
N ASP A 29 -26.87 -15.20 -7.10
CA ASP A 29 -27.97 -14.32 -6.76
C ASP A 29 -27.51 -12.89 -6.49
N ILE A 30 -26.29 -12.74 -5.94
CA ILE A 30 -25.72 -11.45 -5.54
C ILE A 30 -24.34 -11.29 -6.17
N GLY A 31 -24.13 -10.16 -6.82
CA GLY A 31 -22.82 -9.71 -7.30
C GLY A 31 -22.25 -8.61 -6.40
N ILE A 32 -21.01 -8.77 -5.96
CA ILE A 32 -20.32 -7.75 -5.15
C ILE A 32 -19.11 -7.24 -5.92
N THR A 33 -19.01 -5.92 -6.09
CA THR A 33 -17.86 -5.30 -6.76
C THR A 33 -17.20 -4.24 -5.89
N GLY A 34 -15.89 -4.10 -6.04
CA GLY A 34 -15.21 -2.86 -5.71
C GLY A 34 -15.52 -1.79 -6.76
N VAL A 35 -15.32 -0.51 -6.42
CA VAL A 35 -15.53 0.63 -7.30
C VAL A 35 -14.27 1.46 -7.37
N ASN A 36 -13.90 1.90 -8.57
CA ASN A 36 -12.75 2.80 -8.74
C ASN A 36 -13.13 4.23 -8.38
N PHE A 37 -14.29 4.71 -8.84
CA PHE A 37 -14.80 6.05 -8.53
C PHE A 37 -16.33 6.05 -8.36
N LEU A 38 -16.82 6.93 -7.48
CA LEU A 38 -18.22 7.30 -7.35
C LEU A 38 -18.41 8.69 -7.99
N LEU A 39 -19.39 8.84 -8.87
CA LEU A 39 -19.67 10.06 -9.61
C LEU A 39 -20.84 10.78 -8.93
N ALA A 40 -20.53 11.91 -8.28
CA ALA A 40 -21.51 12.60 -7.44
C ALA A 40 -22.61 13.32 -8.25
N ASP A 41 -22.27 13.84 -9.42
CA ASP A 41 -23.18 14.57 -10.30
C ASP A 41 -24.33 13.73 -10.86
N ILE A 42 -24.05 12.45 -11.15
CA ILE A 42 -25.05 11.55 -11.77
C ILE A 42 -25.44 10.37 -10.87
N GLY A 43 -24.88 10.28 -9.63
CA GLY A 43 -25.18 9.20 -8.70
C GLY A 43 -24.77 7.81 -9.21
N ALA A 44 -23.67 7.70 -9.95
CA ALA A 44 -23.23 6.47 -10.58
C ALA A 44 -21.87 5.98 -10.03
N VAL A 45 -21.56 4.72 -10.25
CA VAL A 45 -20.26 4.12 -9.93
C VAL A 45 -19.49 3.79 -11.20
N ALA A 46 -18.19 4.08 -11.21
CA ALA A 46 -17.29 3.82 -12.33
C ALA A 46 -16.31 2.70 -11.96
N VAL A 47 -16.23 1.69 -12.81
CA VAL A 47 -15.35 0.52 -12.66
C VAL A 47 -14.48 0.38 -13.89
N THR A 48 -13.19 0.15 -13.67
CA THR A 48 -12.21 -0.14 -14.74
C THR A 48 -11.56 -1.50 -14.48
N GLU A 49 -11.48 -2.34 -15.51
CA GLU A 49 -10.96 -3.70 -15.42
C GLU A 49 -10.44 -4.21 -16.77
N ASN A 50 -9.64 -5.28 -16.74
CA ASN A 50 -9.14 -5.95 -17.96
C ASN A 50 -9.79 -7.32 -18.21
N GLU A 51 -10.40 -7.93 -17.20
CA GLU A 51 -10.82 -9.34 -17.21
C GLU A 51 -12.32 -9.52 -17.42
N GLY A 52 -13.13 -8.50 -17.22
CA GLY A 52 -14.58 -8.56 -17.34
C GLY A 52 -15.28 -9.21 -16.13
N ASN A 53 -14.59 -9.45 -15.04
CA ASN A 53 -15.14 -10.06 -13.84
C ASN A 53 -16.18 -9.15 -13.14
N ALA A 54 -15.95 -7.85 -13.07
CA ALA A 54 -16.94 -6.92 -12.55
C ALA A 54 -18.19 -6.85 -13.44
N ARG A 55 -18.02 -6.87 -14.78
CA ARG A 55 -19.15 -6.96 -15.72
C ARG A 55 -20.00 -8.20 -15.48
N LEU A 56 -19.37 -9.36 -15.27
CA LEU A 56 -20.09 -10.60 -14.96
C LEU A 56 -20.83 -10.53 -13.60
N CYS A 57 -20.24 -9.87 -12.61
CA CYS A 57 -20.89 -9.63 -11.31
C CYS A 57 -22.08 -8.66 -11.38
N THR A 58 -22.22 -7.89 -12.44
CA THR A 58 -23.30 -6.90 -12.60
C THR A 58 -24.33 -7.30 -13.64
N SER A 59 -24.00 -8.20 -14.57
CA SER A 59 -24.91 -8.56 -15.65
C SER A 59 -25.86 -9.72 -15.31
N PHE A 60 -25.41 -10.71 -14.53
CA PHE A 60 -26.21 -11.89 -14.23
C PHE A 60 -26.98 -11.85 -12.90
N PRO A 61 -26.35 -11.41 -11.78
CA PRO A 61 -27.02 -11.41 -10.49
C PRO A 61 -28.21 -10.44 -10.42
N LYS A 62 -29.24 -10.82 -9.67
CA LYS A 62 -30.40 -9.96 -9.43
C LYS A 62 -30.06 -8.75 -8.57
N THR A 63 -29.13 -8.91 -7.64
CA THR A 63 -28.71 -7.85 -6.73
C THR A 63 -27.24 -7.53 -6.92
N HIS A 64 -26.92 -6.25 -7.12
CA HIS A 64 -25.55 -5.74 -7.17
C HIS A 64 -25.22 -4.89 -5.94
N ILE A 65 -24.14 -5.22 -5.25
CA ILE A 65 -23.61 -4.45 -4.12
C ILE A 65 -22.25 -3.86 -4.51
N ALA A 66 -22.22 -2.55 -4.72
CA ALA A 66 -21.00 -1.80 -5.02
C ALA A 66 -20.39 -1.24 -3.73
N ILE A 67 -19.11 -1.55 -3.45
CA ILE A 67 -18.43 -1.12 -2.21
C ILE A 67 -17.28 -0.19 -2.55
N THR A 68 -17.24 0.99 -1.95
CA THR A 68 -16.18 1.98 -2.17
C THR A 68 -15.86 2.80 -0.92
N GLY A 69 -14.61 3.29 -0.81
CA GLY A 69 -14.25 4.26 0.21
C GLY A 69 -14.72 5.66 -0.15
N ILE A 70 -15.04 6.45 0.86
CA ILE A 70 -15.48 7.86 0.68
C ILE A 70 -14.47 8.72 -0.07
N GLU A 71 -13.18 8.33 -0.06
CA GLU A 71 -12.10 9.00 -0.79
C GLU A 71 -12.15 8.81 -2.31
N LYS A 72 -13.09 8.01 -2.81
CA LYS A 72 -13.24 7.70 -4.24
C LYS A 72 -14.32 8.53 -4.94
N ILE A 73 -14.90 9.49 -4.25
CA ILE A 73 -15.92 10.36 -4.81
C ILE A 73 -15.28 11.40 -5.73
N LEU A 74 -15.75 11.44 -6.97
CA LEU A 74 -15.43 12.48 -7.96
C LEU A 74 -16.63 13.40 -8.13
N PRO A 75 -16.40 14.71 -8.27
CA PRO A 75 -17.49 15.68 -8.48
C PRO A 75 -18.29 15.44 -9.74
N SER A 76 -17.62 15.08 -10.85
CA SER A 76 -18.26 14.98 -12.16
C SER A 76 -17.79 13.76 -12.96
N VAL A 77 -18.68 13.26 -13.81
CA VAL A 77 -18.39 12.21 -14.79
C VAL A 77 -17.26 12.63 -15.75
N ASN A 78 -17.10 13.91 -16.03
CA ASN A 78 -16.05 14.44 -16.90
C ASN A 78 -14.65 14.21 -16.32
N ASP A 79 -14.52 14.07 -15.00
CA ASP A 79 -13.23 13.78 -14.34
C ASP A 79 -12.68 12.41 -14.74
N LEU A 80 -13.52 11.49 -15.20
CA LEU A 80 -13.08 10.18 -15.70
C LEU A 80 -12.14 10.28 -16.90
N ALA A 81 -12.26 11.33 -17.72
CA ALA A 81 -11.37 11.58 -18.84
C ALA A 81 -9.90 11.73 -18.40
N LEU A 82 -9.68 12.22 -17.16
CA LEU A 82 -8.36 12.30 -16.54
C LEU A 82 -7.98 11.00 -15.82
N PHE A 83 -8.87 10.46 -14.98
CA PHE A 83 -8.51 9.40 -14.05
C PHE A 83 -8.42 8.00 -14.68
N TRP A 84 -9.23 7.67 -15.68
CA TRP A 84 -9.14 6.38 -16.36
C TRP A 84 -7.80 6.17 -17.08
N PRO A 85 -7.30 7.11 -17.90
CA PRO A 85 -5.96 6.98 -18.49
C PRO A 85 -4.85 6.90 -17.43
N LEU A 86 -4.93 7.67 -16.34
CA LEU A 86 -3.95 7.62 -15.26
C LEU A 86 -3.91 6.25 -14.56
N LEU A 87 -5.07 5.62 -14.32
CA LEU A 87 -5.15 4.27 -13.78
C LEU A 87 -4.51 3.24 -14.74
N ALA A 88 -4.87 3.28 -16.02
CA ALA A 88 -4.41 2.34 -17.00
C ALA A 88 -2.90 2.44 -17.25
N THR A 89 -2.39 3.66 -17.47
CA THR A 89 -0.97 3.89 -17.78
C THR A 89 -0.05 3.57 -16.62
N HIS A 90 -0.42 3.92 -15.39
CA HIS A 90 0.41 3.71 -14.22
C HIS A 90 0.20 2.36 -13.55
N GLY A 91 -0.95 1.71 -13.79
CA GLY A 91 -1.26 0.38 -13.26
C GLY A 91 -0.69 -0.74 -14.11
N SER A 92 -1.04 -0.75 -15.40
CA SER A 92 -0.75 -1.82 -16.34
C SER A 92 0.08 -1.42 -17.56
N GLY A 93 0.39 -0.14 -17.74
CA GLY A 93 1.10 0.39 -18.91
C GLY A 93 0.24 0.48 -20.18
N GLN A 94 -1.07 0.36 -20.06
CA GLN A 94 -2.02 0.51 -21.16
C GLN A 94 -2.44 1.98 -21.31
N HIS A 95 -2.80 2.40 -22.51
CA HIS A 95 -3.42 3.73 -22.70
C HIS A 95 -4.78 3.83 -22.01
N ILE A 96 -5.56 2.75 -22.10
CA ILE A 96 -6.85 2.57 -21.41
C ILE A 96 -7.05 1.07 -21.16
N THR A 97 -7.81 0.71 -20.14
CA THR A 97 -8.18 -0.69 -19.85
C THR A 97 -9.21 -1.22 -20.83
N VAL A 98 -9.36 -2.55 -20.90
CA VAL A 98 -10.29 -3.22 -21.82
C VAL A 98 -11.74 -2.81 -21.57
N TYR A 99 -12.14 -2.73 -20.30
CA TYR A 99 -13.48 -2.34 -19.89
C TYR A 99 -13.44 -1.13 -18.97
N ASN A 100 -14.23 -0.12 -19.33
CA ASN A 100 -14.50 1.06 -18.52
C ASN A 100 -16.00 1.24 -18.50
N THR A 101 -16.63 0.96 -17.36
CA THR A 101 -18.07 0.85 -17.25
C THR A 101 -18.60 1.78 -16.17
N ILE A 102 -19.70 2.47 -16.49
CA ILE A 102 -20.45 3.29 -15.52
C ILE A 102 -21.77 2.57 -15.25
N PHE A 103 -22.06 2.30 -13.98
CA PHE A 103 -23.32 1.74 -13.52
C PHE A 103 -24.11 2.81 -12.79
N SER A 104 -25.25 3.20 -13.34
CA SER A 104 -26.07 4.31 -12.85
C SER A 104 -27.29 3.88 -12.01
N GLY A 105 -27.45 2.57 -11.76
CA GLY A 105 -28.55 2.05 -10.95
C GLY A 105 -29.01 0.67 -11.33
N ALA A 106 -30.17 0.29 -10.82
CA ALA A 106 -30.87 -0.93 -11.14
C ALA A 106 -31.42 -0.91 -12.58
N ARG A 107 -31.66 -2.08 -13.14
CA ARG A 107 -32.23 -2.31 -14.48
C ARG A 107 -33.59 -1.66 -14.60
N LYS A 108 -33.82 -0.95 -15.69
CA LYS A 108 -35.13 -0.39 -16.05
C LYS A 108 -35.98 -1.42 -16.80
N GLU A 109 -37.31 -1.19 -16.88
CA GLU A 109 -38.26 -2.11 -17.51
C GLU A 109 -37.90 -2.53 -18.96
N ASN A 110 -37.22 -1.67 -19.72
CA ASN A 110 -36.86 -1.93 -21.10
C ASN A 110 -35.41 -2.47 -21.29
N GLU A 111 -34.69 -2.74 -20.20
CA GLU A 111 -33.31 -3.28 -20.24
C GLU A 111 -33.31 -4.80 -20.08
N ILE A 112 -32.52 -5.48 -20.92
CA ILE A 112 -32.51 -6.95 -21.00
C ILE A 112 -31.66 -7.54 -19.88
N ASP A 113 -30.54 -6.88 -19.51
CA ASP A 113 -29.58 -7.32 -18.51
C ASP A 113 -29.35 -6.27 -17.41
N GLY A 114 -28.65 -6.67 -16.38
CA GLY A 114 -28.36 -5.85 -15.20
C GLY A 114 -29.19 -6.23 -13.98
N PRO A 115 -28.79 -5.76 -12.80
CA PRO A 115 -29.43 -6.11 -11.54
C PRO A 115 -30.82 -5.48 -11.37
N GLU A 116 -31.72 -6.20 -10.71
CA GLU A 116 -33.03 -5.65 -10.29
C GLU A 116 -32.88 -4.64 -9.15
N ASP A 117 -31.90 -4.91 -8.26
CA ASP A 117 -31.55 -4.05 -7.13
C ASP A 117 -30.08 -3.67 -7.14
N MET A 118 -29.77 -2.41 -6.87
CA MET A 118 -28.39 -1.94 -6.73
C MET A 118 -28.19 -1.17 -5.42
N TYR A 119 -27.19 -1.57 -4.66
CA TYR A 119 -26.80 -0.93 -3.41
C TYR A 119 -25.38 -0.40 -3.51
N VAL A 120 -25.15 0.83 -3.03
CA VAL A 120 -23.82 1.45 -2.95
C VAL A 120 -23.44 1.62 -1.50
N ILE A 121 -22.39 0.95 -1.06
CA ILE A 121 -21.87 1.03 0.31
C ILE A 121 -20.65 1.96 0.34
N LEU A 122 -20.78 3.08 1.05
CA LEU A 122 -19.69 4.01 1.30
C LEU A 122 -18.99 3.65 2.59
N LEU A 123 -17.71 3.30 2.49
CA LEU A 123 -16.86 2.94 3.63
C LEU A 123 -16.13 4.17 4.16
N ASP A 124 -16.40 4.55 5.40
CA ASP A 124 -15.51 5.42 6.16
C ASP A 124 -14.33 4.63 6.74
N ASN A 125 -14.59 3.71 7.66
CA ASN A 125 -13.58 2.89 8.33
C ASN A 125 -12.31 3.69 8.70
N GLY A 126 -12.49 4.87 9.31
CA GLY A 126 -11.41 5.76 9.75
C GLY A 126 -10.82 6.70 8.68
N ARG A 127 -11.36 6.73 7.47
CA ARG A 127 -10.93 7.64 6.39
C ARG A 127 -11.17 9.10 6.74
N THR A 128 -12.26 9.42 7.40
CA THR A 128 -12.54 10.76 7.93
C THR A 128 -11.45 11.25 8.89
N ASN A 129 -10.86 10.35 9.70
CA ASN A 129 -9.73 10.70 10.56
C ASN A 129 -8.46 11.03 9.77
N ILE A 130 -8.26 10.38 8.62
CA ILE A 130 -7.14 10.71 7.73
C ILE A 130 -7.39 12.05 7.05
N LEU A 131 -8.61 12.29 6.58
CA LEU A 131 -9.00 13.56 5.93
C LEU A 131 -8.91 14.74 6.90
N ALA A 132 -9.18 14.54 8.18
CA ALA A 132 -9.06 15.56 9.22
C ALA A 132 -7.59 15.92 9.53
N ASP A 133 -6.64 15.01 9.32
CA ASP A 133 -5.20 15.26 9.51
C ASP A 133 -4.63 16.01 8.30
N VAL A 134 -4.25 17.27 8.50
CA VAL A 134 -3.80 18.18 7.43
C VAL A 134 -2.65 17.61 6.60
N THR A 135 -1.73 16.87 7.24
CA THR A 135 -0.58 16.26 6.55
C THR A 135 -0.98 14.92 5.92
N ALA A 136 -1.70 14.08 6.63
CA ALA A 136 -2.02 12.73 6.17
C ALA A 136 -3.09 12.70 5.07
N ARG A 137 -3.96 13.72 4.98
CA ARG A 137 -5.08 13.77 4.00
C ARG A 137 -4.63 13.62 2.55
N GLU A 138 -3.42 14.05 2.21
CA GLU A 138 -2.83 13.87 0.89
C GLU A 138 -2.82 12.40 0.45
N SER A 139 -2.67 11.46 1.40
CA SER A 139 -2.71 10.02 1.11
C SER A 139 -4.07 9.54 0.58
N MET A 140 -5.15 10.29 0.81
CA MET A 140 -6.49 9.96 0.33
C MET A 140 -6.71 10.31 -1.15
N PHE A 141 -5.81 11.08 -1.78
CA PHE A 141 -5.82 11.30 -3.22
C PHE A 141 -5.44 10.05 -4.03
N CYS A 142 -5.06 8.97 -3.35
CA CYS A 142 -4.61 7.74 -3.99
C CYS A 142 -5.70 7.09 -4.86
N ILE A 143 -5.45 7.01 -6.17
CA ILE A 143 -6.34 6.35 -7.14
C ILE A 143 -6.19 4.82 -7.18
N ARG A 144 -5.27 4.24 -6.40
CA ARG A 144 -4.99 2.80 -6.29
C ARG A 144 -4.40 2.17 -7.56
N CYS A 145 -3.68 2.91 -8.37
CA CYS A 145 -3.03 2.40 -9.59
C CYS A 145 -1.94 1.36 -9.34
N GLY A 146 -1.32 1.34 -8.15
CA GLY A 146 -0.27 0.36 -7.84
C GLY A 146 1.15 0.76 -8.28
N ALA A 147 1.37 1.88 -8.98
CA ALA A 147 2.68 2.29 -9.46
C ALA A 147 3.76 2.33 -8.37
N CYS A 148 3.42 2.80 -7.18
CA CYS A 148 4.34 2.84 -6.04
C CYS A 148 4.76 1.44 -5.55
N LEU A 149 3.95 0.40 -5.75
CA LEU A 149 4.28 -0.98 -5.43
C LEU A 149 5.31 -1.53 -6.42
N ASN A 150 5.10 -1.22 -7.71
CA ASN A 150 5.95 -1.71 -8.81
C ASN A 150 7.40 -1.22 -8.73
N VAL A 151 7.65 -0.04 -8.15
CA VAL A 151 9.01 0.52 -8.01
C VAL A 151 9.62 0.29 -6.64
N CYS A 152 8.83 -0.14 -5.65
CA CYS A 152 9.32 -0.26 -4.27
C CYS A 152 10.28 -1.46 -4.11
N PRO A 153 11.56 -1.23 -3.74
CA PRO A 153 12.51 -2.32 -3.54
C PRO A 153 12.09 -3.23 -2.38
N VAL A 154 11.45 -2.69 -1.35
CA VAL A 154 10.96 -3.49 -0.23
C VAL A 154 9.82 -4.39 -0.68
N PHE A 155 8.80 -3.84 -1.33
CA PHE A 155 7.65 -4.62 -1.81
C PHE A 155 8.04 -5.72 -2.80
N LYS A 156 8.96 -5.43 -3.71
CA LYS A 156 9.48 -6.43 -4.68
C LYS A 156 10.16 -7.62 -4.00
N ASN A 157 10.83 -7.40 -2.88
CA ASN A 157 11.55 -8.46 -2.18
C ASN A 157 10.68 -9.28 -1.23
N ILE A 158 9.71 -8.66 -0.52
CA ILE A 158 8.95 -9.34 0.53
C ILE A 158 7.51 -9.70 0.12
N GLY A 159 7.01 -9.12 -0.97
CA GLY A 159 5.64 -9.33 -1.45
C GLY A 159 4.55 -8.75 -0.55
N GLY A 160 3.31 -8.75 -1.06
CA GLY A 160 2.17 -8.13 -0.37
C GLY A 160 1.75 -8.83 0.93
N HIS A 161 1.79 -10.16 0.97
CA HIS A 161 1.35 -10.95 2.14
C HIS A 161 2.14 -10.66 3.42
N THR A 162 3.42 -10.29 3.29
CA THR A 162 4.28 -9.97 4.43
C THR A 162 3.82 -8.75 5.22
N TYR A 163 3.09 -7.84 4.58
CA TYR A 163 2.54 -6.65 5.25
C TYR A 163 1.43 -6.99 6.25
N LYS A 164 0.78 -8.16 6.13
CA LYS A 164 -0.35 -8.59 6.98
C LYS A 164 -1.44 -7.52 7.09
N ALA A 165 -1.67 -6.80 6.01
CA ALA A 165 -2.63 -5.71 5.89
C ALA A 165 -3.32 -5.76 4.53
N THR A 166 -4.52 -5.22 4.41
CA THR A 166 -5.28 -5.14 3.16
C THR A 166 -4.52 -4.35 2.09
N TYR A 167 -3.85 -3.29 2.51
CA TYR A 167 -3.05 -2.45 1.61
C TYR A 167 -1.57 -2.68 1.86
N GLY A 168 -0.86 -3.17 0.86
CA GLY A 168 0.60 -3.35 0.88
C GLY A 168 1.36 -2.17 0.27
N GLY A 169 2.68 -2.28 0.29
CA GLY A 169 3.58 -1.30 -0.33
C GLY A 169 3.57 0.08 0.32
N PRO A 170 4.14 1.10 -0.35
CA PRO A 170 4.32 2.43 0.24
C PRO A 170 3.01 3.09 0.68
N ILE A 171 1.99 3.13 -0.18
CA ILE A 171 0.70 3.73 0.19
C ILE A 171 0.02 2.97 1.34
N GLY A 172 0.09 1.63 1.34
CA GLY A 172 -0.44 0.80 2.42
C GLY A 172 0.27 1.08 3.74
N SER A 173 1.59 1.26 3.71
CA SER A 173 2.38 1.61 4.89
C SER A 173 2.05 3.00 5.46
N VAL A 174 1.53 3.91 4.61
CA VAL A 174 1.05 5.23 5.06
C VAL A 174 -0.34 5.13 5.70
N ILE A 175 -1.31 4.50 5.03
CA ILE A 175 -2.72 4.58 5.44
C ILE A 175 -3.12 3.52 6.47
N THR A 176 -2.52 2.32 6.46
CA THR A 176 -2.90 1.23 7.37
C THR A 176 -2.79 1.60 8.85
N PRO A 177 -1.76 2.34 9.31
CA PRO A 177 -1.70 2.80 10.69
C PRO A 177 -2.90 3.66 11.14
N TYR A 178 -3.53 4.39 10.24
CA TYR A 178 -4.75 5.15 10.53
C TYR A 178 -6.01 4.28 10.54
N LEU A 179 -6.11 3.35 9.58
CA LEU A 179 -7.30 2.51 9.42
C LEU A 179 -7.37 1.40 10.48
N SER A 180 -6.22 0.88 10.92
CA SER A 180 -6.13 -0.33 11.75
C SER A 180 -5.34 -0.13 13.05
N GLY A 181 -4.97 1.11 13.35
CA GLY A 181 -4.32 1.49 14.59
C GLY A 181 -2.81 1.70 14.50
N LEU A 182 -2.37 2.88 14.91
CA LEU A 182 -0.97 3.31 14.83
C LEU A 182 -0.01 2.40 15.62
N LYS A 183 -0.40 1.98 16.82
CA LYS A 183 0.46 1.14 17.68
C LYS A 183 0.73 -0.22 17.06
N SER A 184 -0.30 -0.85 16.49
CA SER A 184 -0.21 -2.20 15.90
C SER A 184 0.53 -2.21 14.57
N TYR A 185 0.39 -1.15 13.77
CA TYR A 185 0.91 -1.08 12.41
C TYR A 185 2.04 -0.06 12.20
N LYS A 186 2.60 0.53 13.29
CA LYS A 186 3.74 1.48 13.18
C LYS A 186 4.91 0.91 12.39
N HIS A 187 5.14 -0.40 12.49
CA HIS A 187 6.25 -1.11 11.86
C HIS A 187 6.25 -0.98 10.34
N LEU A 188 5.09 -0.83 9.70
CA LEU A 188 4.98 -0.65 8.25
C LEU A 188 5.70 0.60 7.76
N SER A 189 5.59 1.71 8.49
CA SER A 189 6.29 2.95 8.14
C SER A 189 7.82 2.85 8.32
N TYR A 190 8.30 1.94 9.18
CA TYR A 190 9.73 1.67 9.36
C TYR A 190 10.28 0.67 8.33
N ALA A 191 9.42 -0.16 7.73
CA ALA A 191 9.78 -1.09 6.66
C ALA A 191 9.93 -0.36 5.31
N SER A 192 10.73 0.70 5.28
CA SER A 192 11.00 1.52 4.09
C SER A 192 12.41 2.06 4.12
N SER A 193 13.09 2.02 2.97
CA SER A 193 14.41 2.65 2.77
C SER A 193 14.34 4.16 2.57
N LEU A 194 13.13 4.75 2.44
CA LEU A 194 12.89 6.18 2.17
C LEU A 194 13.62 6.69 0.91
N CYS A 195 13.80 5.83 -0.10
CA CYS A 195 14.52 6.18 -1.34
C CYS A 195 13.77 7.20 -2.23
N GLY A 196 12.48 7.49 -1.96
CA GLY A 196 11.68 8.47 -2.70
C GLY A 196 11.08 7.97 -4.02
N ALA A 197 11.45 6.79 -4.53
CA ALA A 197 10.98 6.27 -5.81
C ALA A 197 9.44 6.20 -5.91
N CYS A 198 8.75 5.86 -4.82
CA CYS A 198 7.29 5.82 -4.76
C CYS A 198 6.63 7.19 -4.93
N THR A 199 7.27 8.25 -4.46
CA THR A 199 6.81 9.64 -4.66
C THR A 199 6.98 10.07 -6.11
N GLN A 200 8.13 9.73 -6.72
CA GLN A 200 8.44 10.12 -8.10
C GLN A 200 7.46 9.52 -9.12
N VAL A 201 7.01 8.27 -8.90
CA VAL A 201 6.11 7.59 -9.84
C VAL A 201 4.64 7.81 -9.56
N CYS A 202 4.30 8.54 -8.51
CA CYS A 202 2.90 8.74 -8.14
C CYS A 202 2.20 9.69 -9.13
N PRO A 203 1.20 9.22 -9.92
CA PRO A 203 0.54 10.05 -10.94
C PRO A 203 -0.29 11.19 -10.36
N VAL A 204 -0.63 11.12 -9.08
CA VAL A 204 -1.36 12.16 -8.35
C VAL A 204 -0.46 12.89 -7.34
N HIS A 205 0.85 12.76 -7.49
CA HIS A 205 1.89 13.50 -6.77
C HIS A 205 1.84 13.42 -5.25
N ILE A 206 1.40 12.28 -4.67
CA ILE A 206 1.43 12.07 -3.22
C ILE A 206 2.88 11.93 -2.75
N ASN A 207 3.24 12.71 -1.73
CA ASN A 207 4.60 12.71 -1.16
C ASN A 207 4.82 11.56 -0.16
N LEU A 208 4.76 10.32 -0.68
CA LEU A 208 4.69 9.08 0.12
C LEU A 208 5.85 8.92 1.11
N HIS A 209 7.07 9.28 0.72
CA HIS A 209 8.24 9.09 1.60
C HIS A 209 8.22 10.06 2.80
N GLU A 210 7.70 11.27 2.62
CA GLU A 210 7.52 12.22 3.73
C GLU A 210 6.36 11.80 4.65
N LEU A 211 5.27 11.26 4.09
CA LEU A 211 4.18 10.71 4.88
C LEU A 211 4.63 9.52 5.73
N LEU A 212 5.56 8.70 5.25
CA LEU A 212 6.17 7.63 6.04
C LEU A 212 7.00 8.20 7.21
N LEU A 213 7.76 9.27 6.98
CA LEU A 213 8.49 9.98 8.05
C LEU A 213 7.52 10.62 9.05
N TYR A 214 6.45 11.23 8.56
CA TYR A 214 5.41 11.78 9.41
C TYR A 214 4.79 10.73 10.34
N ASN A 215 4.47 9.55 9.82
CA ASN A 215 3.95 8.42 10.60
C ASN A 215 4.97 7.93 11.65
N ARG A 216 6.26 7.86 11.32
CA ARG A 216 7.32 7.55 12.29
C ARG A 216 7.32 8.55 13.44
N ASN A 217 7.31 9.85 13.12
CA ASN A 217 7.26 10.92 14.11
C ASN A 217 5.98 10.84 14.99
N LYS A 218 4.81 10.64 14.35
CA LYS A 218 3.52 10.47 15.05
C LYS A 218 3.55 9.28 16.01
N SER A 219 4.14 8.16 15.61
CA SER A 219 4.28 6.97 16.46
C SER A 219 5.17 7.20 17.68
N VAL A 220 6.22 8.00 17.53
CA VAL A 220 7.11 8.38 18.63
C VAL A 220 6.40 9.34 19.59
N LYS A 221 5.72 10.37 19.08
CA LYS A 221 4.92 11.31 19.87
C LYS A 221 3.79 10.62 20.65
N ALA A 222 3.15 9.63 20.03
CA ALA A 222 2.10 8.83 20.65
C ALA A 222 2.64 7.72 21.58
N HIS A 223 3.95 7.70 21.86
CA HIS A 223 4.58 6.71 22.74
C HIS A 223 4.30 5.25 22.38
N CYS A 224 4.20 4.95 21.09
CA CYS A 224 3.93 3.58 20.60
C CYS A 224 5.13 2.62 20.75
N GLY A 225 6.32 3.11 21.11
CA GLY A 225 7.53 2.31 21.38
C GLY A 225 7.62 1.81 22.83
N SER A 226 8.52 0.84 23.07
CA SER A 226 8.81 0.38 24.43
C SER A 226 9.63 1.43 25.21
N ARG A 227 9.60 1.34 26.56
CA ARG A 227 10.45 2.20 27.42
C ARG A 227 11.94 1.96 27.17
N SER A 228 12.33 0.71 26.95
CA SER A 228 13.72 0.33 26.64
C SER A 228 14.19 0.92 25.31
N GLU A 229 13.34 0.90 24.28
CA GLU A 229 13.61 1.54 22.98
C GLU A 229 13.87 3.05 23.17
N LYS A 230 13.02 3.74 23.92
CA LYS A 230 13.19 5.18 24.20
C LYS A 230 14.49 5.50 24.92
N ILE A 231 14.86 4.69 25.95
CA ILE A 231 16.12 4.86 26.67
C ILE A 231 17.30 4.61 25.74
N GLY A 232 17.27 3.55 24.93
CA GLY A 232 18.31 3.25 23.95
C GLY A 232 18.56 4.41 23.00
N TRP A 233 17.50 4.99 22.42
CA TRP A 233 17.61 6.15 21.54
C TRP A 233 18.14 7.40 22.23
N LEU A 234 17.76 7.64 23.50
CA LEU A 234 18.28 8.75 24.28
C LEU A 234 19.79 8.62 24.55
N LEU A 235 20.23 7.43 24.92
CA LEU A 235 21.66 7.14 25.14
C LEU A 235 22.44 7.29 23.83
N TRP A 236 21.93 6.73 22.75
CA TRP A 236 22.55 6.84 21.43
C TRP A 236 22.63 8.31 20.97
N LYS A 237 21.55 9.09 21.13
CA LYS A 237 21.54 10.53 20.83
C LYS A 237 22.63 11.27 21.62
N LYS A 238 22.73 11.03 22.94
CA LYS A 238 23.78 11.66 23.78
C LYS A 238 25.17 11.30 23.31
N ALA A 239 25.40 10.02 22.98
CA ALA A 239 26.69 9.57 22.45
C ALA A 239 27.05 10.25 21.12
N CYS A 240 26.09 10.37 20.20
CA CYS A 240 26.32 10.99 18.89
C CYS A 240 26.50 12.52 18.95
N LEU A 241 25.94 13.18 19.95
CA LEU A 241 26.08 14.65 20.14
C LEU A 241 27.42 15.05 20.80
N SER A 242 28.18 14.07 21.33
CA SER A 242 29.46 14.33 21.99
C SER A 242 30.61 13.63 21.25
N ARG A 243 31.54 14.42 20.69
CA ARG A 243 32.73 13.89 20.01
C ARG A 243 33.59 13.05 20.96
N ALA A 244 33.71 13.44 22.23
CA ALA A 244 34.43 12.68 23.23
C ALA A 244 33.78 11.31 23.47
N MET A 245 32.46 11.25 23.61
CA MET A 245 31.73 9.99 23.80
C MET A 245 31.82 9.09 22.55
N MET A 246 31.73 9.64 21.35
CA MET A 246 31.87 8.88 20.09
C MET A 246 33.26 8.24 19.95
N ASN A 247 34.31 8.91 20.44
CA ASN A 247 35.71 8.43 20.36
C ASN A 247 36.15 7.68 21.60
N MET A 248 35.33 7.54 22.64
CA MET A 248 35.71 6.95 23.92
C MET A 248 36.11 5.48 23.85
N THR A 249 35.56 4.74 22.87
CA THR A 249 35.87 3.32 22.67
C THR A 249 36.37 3.04 21.27
N ASN A 250 37.39 2.16 21.14
CA ASN A 250 37.85 1.75 19.83
C ASN A 250 36.88 0.78 19.13
N GLY A 251 37.03 0.58 17.82
CA GLY A 251 36.13 -0.26 17.01
C GLY A 251 36.07 -1.72 17.48
N ARG A 252 37.17 -2.26 18.04
CA ARG A 252 37.21 -3.67 18.51
C ARG A 252 36.25 -3.87 19.70
N ILE A 253 36.23 -2.94 20.65
CA ILE A 253 35.32 -2.99 21.80
C ILE A 253 33.87 -2.83 21.35
N LYS A 254 33.59 -1.90 20.42
CA LYS A 254 32.26 -1.71 19.83
C LYS A 254 31.75 -2.98 19.14
N ASN A 255 32.61 -3.64 18.35
CA ASN A 255 32.28 -4.89 17.67
C ASN A 255 31.98 -6.03 18.66
N PHE A 256 32.77 -6.15 19.73
CA PHE A 256 32.48 -7.11 20.77
C PHE A 256 31.15 -6.87 21.48
N MET A 257 30.88 -5.61 21.86
CA MET A 257 29.63 -5.23 22.50
C MET A 257 28.42 -5.47 21.61
N ILE A 258 28.50 -5.15 20.32
CA ILE A 258 27.40 -5.41 19.38
C ILE A 258 27.14 -6.91 19.21
N LYS A 259 28.19 -7.73 19.08
CA LYS A 259 28.04 -9.19 19.01
C LYS A 259 27.38 -9.76 20.27
N LEU A 260 27.74 -9.25 21.43
CA LEU A 260 27.18 -9.71 22.71
C LEU A 260 25.71 -9.30 22.90
N LEU A 261 25.37 -8.03 22.62
CA LEU A 261 24.07 -7.47 22.94
C LEU A 261 23.02 -7.62 21.84
N PHE A 262 23.44 -7.61 20.57
CA PHE A 262 22.51 -7.50 19.45
C PHE A 262 22.41 -8.74 18.56
N ARG A 263 23.26 -9.75 18.73
CA ARG A 263 23.28 -10.95 17.89
C ARG A 263 21.91 -11.62 17.79
N LYS A 264 21.23 -11.82 18.93
CA LYS A 264 19.89 -12.44 18.96
C LYS A 264 18.81 -11.58 18.31
N SER A 265 18.90 -10.26 18.46
CA SER A 265 17.91 -9.33 17.92
C SER A 265 18.09 -9.05 16.42
N TRP A 266 19.33 -9.21 15.91
CA TRP A 266 19.67 -8.98 14.51
C TRP A 266 19.24 -10.11 13.58
N GLY A 267 19.18 -11.33 14.12
CA GLY A 267 18.79 -12.55 13.40
C GLY A 267 19.96 -13.22 12.65
N ASP A 268 19.80 -14.51 12.42
CA ASP A 268 20.89 -15.35 11.85
C ASP A 268 21.14 -15.09 10.36
N ASN A 269 20.17 -14.52 9.66
CA ASN A 269 20.27 -14.25 8.21
C ASN A 269 20.90 -12.88 7.86
N ARG A 270 21.44 -12.16 8.84
CA ARG A 270 22.03 -10.84 8.65
C ARG A 270 23.42 -10.76 9.29
N SER A 271 24.39 -10.20 8.55
CA SER A 271 25.68 -9.85 9.13
C SER A 271 25.55 -8.61 10.02
N LEU A 272 26.11 -8.69 11.23
CA LEU A 272 26.25 -7.51 12.09
C LEU A 272 27.20 -6.49 11.45
N PRO A 273 26.95 -5.18 11.59
CA PRO A 273 27.87 -4.15 11.13
C PRO A 273 29.21 -4.26 11.87
N ASP A 274 30.29 -4.10 11.13
CA ASP A 274 31.66 -4.17 11.67
C ASP A 274 32.26 -2.76 11.67
N PHE A 275 32.64 -2.28 12.86
CA PHE A 275 33.26 -0.97 13.02
C PHE A 275 34.75 -1.05 12.71
N ALA A 276 35.26 -0.05 11.99
CA ALA A 276 36.68 0.08 11.74
C ALA A 276 37.46 0.16 13.07
N PRO A 277 38.65 -0.48 13.17
CA PRO A 277 39.45 -0.50 14.38
C PRO A 277 39.84 0.89 14.91
N LYS A 278 40.14 1.81 13.99
CA LYS A 278 40.47 3.21 14.28
C LYS A 278 39.23 4.11 14.00
N THR A 279 39.10 5.14 14.79
CA THR A 279 38.05 6.17 14.55
C THR A 279 38.42 7.04 13.35
N PHE A 280 37.44 7.66 12.70
CA PHE A 280 37.70 8.64 11.64
C PHE A 280 38.65 9.76 12.11
N ASN A 281 38.51 10.24 13.35
CA ASN A 281 39.35 11.27 13.92
C ASN A 281 40.79 10.84 14.09
N GLU A 282 41.09 9.57 14.44
CA GLU A 282 42.46 9.02 14.50
C GLU A 282 43.08 8.90 13.11
N LEU A 283 42.29 8.44 12.12
CA LEU A 283 42.74 8.35 10.74
C LEU A 283 43.01 9.73 10.15
N TRP A 284 42.13 10.71 10.37
CA TRP A 284 42.29 12.08 9.89
C TRP A 284 43.57 12.74 10.43
N LYS A 285 43.80 12.65 11.76
CA LYS A 285 45.01 13.19 12.38
C LYS A 285 46.29 12.54 11.88
N ALA A 286 46.22 11.30 11.45
CA ALA A 286 47.39 10.58 10.89
C ALA A 286 47.68 10.97 9.44
N THR A 287 46.76 11.62 8.74
CA THR A 287 46.98 12.15 7.37
C THR A 287 47.41 13.62 7.36
N GLU A 288 47.23 14.34 8.46
CA GLU A 288 47.70 15.71 8.61
C GLU A 288 49.16 15.84 9.12
N GLN A 289 49.81 14.70 9.46
CA GLN A 289 51.24 14.56 9.77
C GLN A 289 52.01 14.00 8.57
#